data_1e385adb747bcd13ac70e5962808bedc
#
_entry.id   1e385adb747bcd13ac70e5962808bedc
#
_cell.length_a   1.000
_cell.length_b   1.000
_cell.length_c   1.000
_cell.angle_alpha   90.00
_cell.angle_beta   90.00
_cell.angle_gamma   90.00
#
_symmetry.space_group_name_H-M   'P 1'
#
loop_
_entity.id
_entity.type
_entity.pdbx_description
1 polymer ?
#
loop_
_entity_poly.entity_id
_entity_poly.type
_entity_poly.pdbx_seq_one_letter_code
_entity_poly.pdbx_strand_id
1 'polypeptide(L)'
;MTYCVAMRLADGLVFAADSRTNAGVDNISTFRKLFTFGNGKDHALVLLSAGNLATTQSIVELLRRRINEAEENLMTLPSMYDEAAYVGKLMREIIDRDTHNQQSQGIDLGCSLLLGGQIRGEEPRLFLIYPQGNFIEASIETPFFQIGEFKYGKPILDRIVEYDTPLETALTCGLISMDSTIKSNLTVDLPIDILIYEKDSYRLTRTRQICAEDEQFLALRRAWGEGIRELFDRLPRTEL
;
A
#
# COMPACT_ATOMS: atom_id res chain seq x y z
N MET A 1 -11.24 -9.05 -0.28
CA MET A 1 -10.87 -7.66 -0.66
C MET A 1 -9.62 -7.27 0.10
N THR A 2 -9.10 -6.10 -0.10
CA THR A 2 -7.78 -5.66 0.41
C THR A 2 -7.90 -4.19 0.77
N TYR A 3 -7.11 -3.73 1.73
CA TYR A 3 -6.88 -2.31 1.90
C TYR A 3 -5.38 -2.03 2.08
N CYS A 4 -4.83 -1.20 1.21
CA CYS A 4 -3.47 -0.72 1.31
C CYS A 4 -3.44 0.80 1.20
N VAL A 5 -2.52 1.42 1.93
CA VAL A 5 -2.24 2.85 1.89
C VAL A 5 -0.74 3.11 1.85
N ALA A 6 -0.33 4.07 1.03
CA ALA A 6 1.03 4.57 0.98
C ALA A 6 1.01 6.10 0.98
N MET A 7 1.95 6.72 1.69
CA MET A 7 2.05 8.16 1.89
C MET A 7 3.45 8.63 1.53
N ARG A 8 3.53 9.71 0.74
CA ARG A 8 4.79 10.42 0.41
C ARG A 8 4.86 11.69 1.25
N LEU A 9 5.86 11.76 2.09
CA LEU A 9 6.05 12.84 3.06
C LEU A 9 7.42 13.50 2.86
N ALA A 10 7.62 14.66 3.44
CA ALA A 10 8.88 15.40 3.33
C ALA A 10 10.09 14.57 3.80
N ASP A 11 9.93 13.78 4.87
CA ASP A 11 10.99 12.99 5.49
C ASP A 11 11.05 11.54 4.99
N GLY A 12 10.18 11.12 4.05
CA GLY A 12 10.18 9.77 3.51
C GLY A 12 8.83 9.22 3.12
N LEU A 13 8.64 7.91 3.30
CA LEU A 13 7.43 7.20 2.89
C LEU A 13 6.91 6.33 4.03
N VAL A 14 5.58 6.22 4.11
CA VAL A 14 4.89 5.31 5.05
C VAL A 14 3.99 4.37 4.27
N PHE A 15 4.00 3.09 4.62
CA PHE A 15 3.21 2.05 3.99
C PHE A 15 2.46 1.23 5.03
N ALA A 16 1.21 0.88 4.74
CA ALA A 16 0.45 -0.08 5.50
C ALA A 16 -0.44 -0.91 4.57
N ALA A 17 -0.50 -2.23 4.81
CA ALA A 17 -1.31 -3.17 4.05
C ALA A 17 -1.87 -4.25 4.96
N ASP A 18 -3.15 -4.61 4.79
CA ASP A 18 -3.70 -5.82 5.40
C ASP A 18 -3.14 -7.07 4.71
N SER A 19 -3.18 -8.20 5.38
CA SER A 19 -2.72 -9.48 4.79
C SER A 19 -3.86 -10.48 4.61
N ARG A 20 -5.09 -10.16 5.04
CA ARG A 20 -6.23 -11.07 4.88
C ARG A 20 -6.63 -11.19 3.42
N THR A 21 -6.88 -12.42 2.98
CA THR A 21 -7.37 -12.73 1.64
C THR A 21 -8.54 -13.70 1.75
N ASN A 22 -9.64 -13.36 1.09
CA ASN A 22 -10.85 -14.18 1.03
C ASN A 22 -11.04 -14.69 -0.39
N ALA A 23 -10.99 -15.99 -0.56
CA ALA A 23 -11.36 -16.66 -1.81
C ALA A 23 -12.76 -17.32 -1.63
N GLY A 24 -13.81 -16.49 -1.47
CA GLY A 24 -15.16 -16.92 -1.12
C GLY A 24 -15.46 -16.73 0.37
N VAL A 25 -16.67 -17.15 0.81
CA VAL A 25 -17.17 -16.88 2.18
C VAL A 25 -16.40 -17.67 3.24
N ASP A 26 -15.94 -18.88 2.90
CA ASP A 26 -15.35 -19.84 3.85
C ASP A 26 -13.85 -20.09 3.68
N ASN A 27 -13.19 -19.44 2.71
CA ASN A 27 -11.77 -19.67 2.43
C ASN A 27 -10.95 -18.41 2.77
N ILE A 28 -10.63 -18.27 4.07
CA ILE A 28 -9.81 -17.19 4.59
C ILE A 28 -8.37 -17.68 4.64
N SER A 29 -7.48 -16.90 4.00
CA SER A 29 -6.04 -17.14 3.98
C SER A 29 -5.28 -15.84 4.24
N THR A 30 -4.03 -15.94 4.65
CA THR A 30 -3.14 -14.79 4.84
C THR A 30 -2.10 -14.76 3.74
N PHE A 31 -2.09 -13.69 2.95
CA PHE A 31 -1.08 -13.43 1.92
C PHE A 31 -0.51 -12.03 2.10
N ARG A 32 0.80 -11.94 2.06
CA ARG A 32 1.46 -10.64 2.09
C ARG A 32 1.09 -9.81 0.87
N LYS A 33 0.87 -8.52 1.10
CA LYS A 33 0.56 -7.53 0.06
C LYS A 33 1.58 -6.39 0.04
N LEU A 34 2.53 -6.41 0.98
CA LEU A 34 3.68 -5.51 1.05
C LEU A 34 4.94 -6.29 0.70
N PHE A 35 5.64 -5.83 -0.33
CA PHE A 35 6.87 -6.42 -0.85
C PHE A 35 7.96 -5.37 -0.91
N THR A 36 9.19 -5.77 -0.64
CA THR A 36 10.36 -4.89 -0.64
C THR A 36 11.40 -5.36 -1.63
N PHE A 37 12.02 -4.42 -2.32
CA PHE A 37 13.12 -4.63 -3.23
C PHE A 37 14.17 -3.56 -2.94
N GLY A 38 15.45 -3.93 -2.90
CA GLY A 38 16.51 -2.98 -2.64
C GLY A 38 17.86 -3.65 -2.45
N ASN A 39 18.91 -2.87 -2.66
CA ASN A 39 20.28 -3.34 -2.54
C ASN A 39 21.01 -2.72 -1.33
N GLY A 40 20.33 -1.87 -0.55
CA GLY A 40 20.88 -1.18 0.63
C GLY A 40 21.92 -0.12 0.30
N LYS A 41 22.04 0.29 -0.97
CA LYS A 41 23.04 1.25 -1.43
C LYS A 41 22.42 2.45 -2.15
N ASP A 42 21.62 2.17 -3.17
CA ASP A 42 21.11 3.19 -4.09
C ASP A 42 19.67 2.95 -4.55
N HIS A 43 19.08 1.78 -4.26
CA HIS A 43 17.69 1.45 -4.56
C HIS A 43 16.97 0.96 -3.31
N ALA A 44 15.84 1.57 -3.00
CA ALA A 44 14.92 1.14 -1.95
C ALA A 44 13.48 1.29 -2.47
N LEU A 45 12.79 0.17 -2.72
CA LEU A 45 11.48 0.12 -3.34
C LEU A 45 10.52 -0.71 -2.49
N VAL A 46 9.30 -0.23 -2.37
CA VAL A 46 8.19 -0.92 -1.70
C VAL A 46 7.02 -1.01 -2.66
N LEU A 47 6.46 -2.20 -2.82
CA LEU A 47 5.31 -2.49 -3.65
C LEU A 47 4.16 -2.97 -2.77
N LEU A 48 3.00 -2.31 -2.86
CA LEU A 48 1.74 -2.80 -2.31
C LEU A 48 0.83 -3.27 -3.43
N SER A 49 -0.01 -4.27 -3.17
CA SER A 49 -0.88 -4.86 -4.19
C SER A 49 -2.31 -5.07 -3.71
N ALA A 50 -3.28 -4.83 -4.60
CA ALA A 50 -4.70 -5.15 -4.40
C ALA A 50 -5.31 -5.65 -5.72
N GLY A 51 -6.23 -6.62 -5.65
CA GLY A 51 -6.91 -7.19 -6.80
C GLY A 51 -6.65 -8.69 -6.96
N ASN A 52 -6.49 -9.17 -8.19
CA ASN A 52 -6.30 -10.59 -8.45
C ASN A 52 -4.98 -11.12 -7.86
N LEU A 53 -5.08 -12.14 -7.01
CA LEU A 53 -3.93 -12.69 -6.29
C LEU A 53 -2.95 -13.40 -7.22
N ALA A 54 -3.43 -14.14 -8.21
CA ALA A 54 -2.55 -14.87 -9.15
C ALA A 54 -1.72 -13.88 -9.98
N THR A 55 -2.36 -12.80 -10.45
CA THR A 55 -1.68 -11.71 -11.18
C THR A 55 -0.62 -11.05 -10.29
N THR A 56 -0.97 -10.68 -9.05
CA THR A 56 -0.02 -10.01 -8.14
C THR A 56 1.15 -10.93 -7.75
N GLN A 57 0.91 -12.21 -7.50
CA GLN A 57 1.98 -13.17 -7.23
C GLN A 57 2.91 -13.34 -8.44
N SER A 58 2.36 -13.43 -9.65
CA SER A 58 3.15 -13.50 -10.88
C SER A 58 4.03 -12.28 -11.09
N ILE A 59 3.50 -11.07 -10.81
CA ILE A 59 4.28 -9.83 -10.89
C ILE A 59 5.47 -9.90 -9.93
N VAL A 60 5.22 -10.18 -8.64
CA VAL A 60 6.25 -10.19 -7.60
C VAL A 60 7.32 -11.24 -7.90
N GLU A 61 6.92 -12.43 -8.33
CA GLU A 61 7.84 -13.52 -8.68
C GLU A 61 8.74 -13.14 -9.87
N LEU A 62 8.15 -12.58 -10.92
CA LEU A 62 8.92 -12.15 -12.09
C LEU A 62 9.85 -10.98 -11.77
N LEU A 63 9.43 -10.02 -10.95
CA LEU A 63 10.30 -8.93 -10.50
C LEU A 63 11.52 -9.48 -9.74
N ARG A 64 11.32 -10.40 -8.80
CA ARG A 64 12.40 -11.05 -8.03
C ARG A 64 13.36 -11.82 -8.91
N ARG A 65 12.82 -12.59 -9.86
CA ARG A 65 13.63 -13.38 -10.77
C ARG A 65 14.46 -12.50 -11.70
N ARG A 66 13.85 -11.45 -12.27
CA ARG A 66 14.52 -10.53 -13.19
C ARG A 66 15.67 -9.74 -12.53
N ILE A 67 15.62 -9.46 -11.23
CA ILE A 67 16.74 -8.82 -10.50
C ILE A 67 18.04 -9.64 -10.65
N ASN A 68 17.94 -10.96 -10.75
CA ASN A 68 19.11 -11.85 -10.83
C ASN A 68 19.46 -12.28 -12.26
N GLU A 69 18.51 -12.20 -13.21
CA GLU A 69 18.64 -12.83 -14.53
C GLU A 69 18.63 -11.84 -15.70
N ALA A 70 18.08 -10.62 -15.52
CA ALA A 70 17.90 -9.65 -16.59
C ALA A 70 18.83 -8.44 -16.45
N GLU A 71 19.33 -7.91 -17.59
CA GLU A 71 20.12 -6.68 -17.61
C GLU A 71 19.28 -5.47 -17.16
N GLU A 72 18.03 -5.37 -17.64
CA GLU A 72 17.08 -4.35 -17.22
C GLU A 72 16.17 -4.91 -16.12
N ASN A 73 16.29 -4.39 -14.92
CA ASN A 73 15.55 -4.83 -13.73
C ASN A 73 15.44 -3.71 -12.68
N LEU A 74 14.68 -3.94 -11.61
CA LEU A 74 14.45 -2.98 -10.52
C LEU A 74 15.72 -2.44 -9.82
N MET A 75 16.89 -3.01 -10.05
CA MET A 75 18.15 -2.55 -9.45
C MET A 75 19.06 -1.84 -10.46
N THR A 76 18.63 -1.71 -11.71
CA THR A 76 19.41 -1.12 -12.80
C THR A 76 18.71 0.02 -13.51
N LEU A 77 17.41 0.20 -13.28
CA LEU A 77 16.65 1.30 -13.86
C LEU A 77 17.10 2.66 -13.29
N PRO A 78 17.15 3.71 -14.13
CA PRO A 78 17.80 4.97 -13.75
C PRO A 78 16.91 5.91 -12.92
N SER A 79 15.59 5.70 -12.88
CA SER A 79 14.65 6.56 -12.18
C SER A 79 13.45 5.83 -11.63
N MET A 80 12.82 6.39 -10.60
CA MET A 80 11.56 5.89 -10.04
C MET A 80 10.41 5.91 -11.07
N TYR A 81 10.47 6.82 -12.06
CA TYR A 81 9.51 6.85 -13.18
C TYR A 81 9.68 5.60 -14.07
N ASP A 82 10.92 5.25 -14.40
CA ASP A 82 11.22 4.05 -15.20
C ASP A 82 10.82 2.78 -14.46
N GLU A 83 10.98 2.75 -13.12
CA GLU A 83 10.48 1.67 -12.26
C GLU A 83 8.97 1.50 -12.38
N ALA A 84 8.21 2.60 -12.28
CA ALA A 84 6.76 2.56 -12.40
C ALA A 84 6.31 2.11 -13.81
N ALA A 85 6.98 2.59 -14.85
CA ALA A 85 6.73 2.19 -16.23
C ALA A 85 7.03 0.70 -16.47
N TYR A 86 8.15 0.22 -15.93
CA TYR A 86 8.56 -1.19 -16.01
C TYR A 86 7.57 -2.13 -15.32
N VAL A 87 7.17 -1.81 -14.07
CA VAL A 87 6.17 -2.58 -13.32
C VAL A 87 4.81 -2.57 -14.04
N GLY A 88 4.38 -1.41 -14.55
CA GLY A 88 3.14 -1.29 -15.32
C GLY A 88 3.15 -2.09 -16.62
N LYS A 89 4.28 -2.11 -17.34
CA LYS A 89 4.47 -2.94 -18.53
C LYS A 89 4.40 -4.43 -18.20
N LEU A 90 5.11 -4.86 -17.16
CA LEU A 90 5.10 -6.25 -16.69
C LEU A 90 3.69 -6.72 -16.31
N MET A 91 2.94 -5.87 -15.60
CA MET A 91 1.55 -6.18 -15.23
C MET A 91 0.67 -6.41 -16.45
N ARG A 92 0.76 -5.56 -17.50
CA ARG A 92 0.03 -5.76 -18.76
C ARG A 92 0.42 -7.07 -19.45
N GLU A 93 1.71 -7.36 -19.55
CA GLU A 93 2.21 -8.61 -20.14
C GLU A 93 1.60 -9.86 -19.47
N ILE A 94 1.47 -9.84 -18.14
CA ILE A 94 0.88 -10.94 -17.38
C ILE A 94 -0.64 -11.01 -17.62
N ILE A 95 -1.35 -9.90 -17.53
CA ILE A 95 -2.80 -9.85 -17.75
C ILE A 95 -3.14 -10.32 -19.17
N ASP A 96 -2.43 -9.81 -20.17
CA ASP A 96 -2.65 -10.18 -21.57
C ASP A 96 -2.38 -11.69 -21.79
N ARG A 97 -1.27 -12.22 -21.27
CA ARG A 97 -0.95 -13.65 -21.34
C ARG A 97 -2.04 -14.53 -20.76
N ASP A 98 -2.55 -14.16 -19.57
CA ASP A 98 -3.51 -14.99 -18.84
C ASP A 98 -4.93 -14.83 -19.39
N THR A 99 -5.26 -13.67 -19.96
CA THR A 99 -6.53 -13.44 -20.67
C THR A 99 -6.64 -14.28 -21.94
N HIS A 100 -5.57 -14.40 -22.71
CA HIS A 100 -5.56 -15.22 -23.94
C HIS A 100 -5.66 -16.72 -23.66
N ASN A 101 -5.19 -17.19 -22.53
CA ASN A 101 -5.20 -18.61 -22.16
C ASN A 101 -6.50 -19.05 -21.49
N GLN A 102 -7.31 -18.13 -21.01
CA GLN A 102 -8.61 -18.41 -20.43
C GLN A 102 -9.71 -17.97 -21.40
N GLN A 103 -10.48 -18.91 -21.90
CA GLN A 103 -11.81 -18.60 -22.43
C GLN A 103 -12.55 -17.93 -21.28
N SER A 104 -12.65 -16.61 -21.34
CA SER A 104 -12.99 -15.71 -20.26
C SER A 104 -14.37 -16.00 -19.68
N GLN A 105 -14.41 -16.70 -18.57
CA GLN A 105 -15.63 -16.93 -17.76
C GLN A 105 -15.82 -15.79 -16.74
N GLY A 106 -15.61 -14.53 -17.14
CA GLY A 106 -15.91 -13.39 -16.28
C GLY A 106 -14.99 -13.21 -15.07
N ILE A 107 -13.78 -13.80 -15.07
CA ILE A 107 -12.79 -13.60 -14.00
C ILE A 107 -12.05 -12.29 -14.27
N ASP A 108 -12.12 -11.36 -13.32
CA ASP A 108 -11.30 -10.14 -13.35
C ASP A 108 -9.84 -10.48 -12.96
N LEU A 109 -8.91 -10.34 -13.89
CA LEU A 109 -7.47 -10.50 -13.68
C LEU A 109 -6.79 -9.20 -13.26
N GLY A 110 -7.53 -8.10 -13.18
CA GLY A 110 -7.02 -6.78 -12.85
C GLY A 110 -6.46 -6.71 -11.43
N CYS A 111 -5.38 -5.95 -11.28
CA CYS A 111 -4.86 -5.54 -9.99
C CYS A 111 -4.39 -4.09 -10.05
N SER A 112 -4.34 -3.43 -8.90
CA SER A 112 -3.75 -2.10 -8.71
C SER A 112 -2.54 -2.23 -7.81
N LEU A 113 -1.50 -1.43 -8.08
CA LEU A 113 -0.28 -1.45 -7.31
C LEU A 113 0.05 -0.04 -6.80
N LEU A 114 0.63 0.04 -5.60
CA LEU A 114 1.33 1.23 -5.13
C LEU A 114 2.82 0.92 -5.15
N LEU A 115 3.58 1.70 -5.89
CA LEU A 115 5.04 1.61 -5.93
C LEU A 115 5.61 2.89 -5.32
N GLY A 116 6.30 2.76 -4.21
CA GLY A 116 7.00 3.86 -3.59
C GLY A 116 8.44 3.50 -3.29
N GLY A 117 9.31 4.50 -3.27
CA GLY A 117 10.71 4.25 -3.01
C GLY A 117 11.59 5.44 -3.36
N GLN A 118 12.88 5.14 -3.38
CA GLN A 118 13.90 6.13 -3.74
C GLN A 118 15.06 5.45 -4.48
N ILE A 119 15.51 6.09 -5.54
CA ILE A 119 16.77 5.81 -6.22
C ILE A 119 17.75 6.93 -5.88
N ARG A 120 19.02 6.60 -5.74
CA ARG A 120 20.07 7.58 -5.39
C ARG A 120 20.10 8.74 -6.38
N GLY A 121 20.01 9.96 -5.86
CA GLY A 121 19.97 11.18 -6.65
C GLY A 121 18.56 11.70 -6.95
N GLU A 122 17.51 10.95 -6.57
CA GLU A 122 16.13 11.42 -6.63
C GLU A 122 15.53 11.63 -5.24
N GLU A 123 14.46 12.40 -5.15
CA GLU A 123 13.59 12.45 -3.97
C GLU A 123 12.78 11.16 -3.85
N PRO A 124 12.28 10.79 -2.64
CA PRO A 124 11.31 9.71 -2.50
C PRO A 124 10.06 9.98 -3.33
N ARG A 125 9.62 9.00 -4.11
CA ARG A 125 8.47 9.11 -5.01
C ARG A 125 7.47 7.98 -4.75
N LEU A 126 6.20 8.23 -5.05
CA LEU A 126 5.10 7.28 -4.87
C LEU A 126 4.18 7.30 -6.09
N PHE A 127 3.91 6.12 -6.64
CA PHE A 127 3.07 5.93 -7.82
C PHE A 127 1.90 5.00 -7.53
N LEU A 128 0.74 5.31 -8.11
CA LEU A 128 -0.39 4.41 -8.24
C LEU A 128 -0.42 3.89 -9.67
N ILE A 129 -0.25 2.57 -9.82
CA ILE A 129 -0.25 1.88 -11.11
C ILE A 129 -1.61 1.18 -11.28
N TYR A 130 -2.31 1.53 -12.35
CA TYR A 130 -3.64 1.01 -12.70
C TYR A 130 -3.54 -0.34 -13.43
N PRO A 131 -4.63 -1.14 -13.48
CA PRO A 131 -4.64 -2.43 -14.19
C PRO A 131 -4.22 -2.35 -15.67
N GLN A 132 -4.41 -1.17 -16.29
CA GLN A 132 -4.00 -0.89 -17.67
C GLN A 132 -2.49 -0.65 -17.82
N GLY A 133 -1.74 -0.65 -16.71
CA GLY A 133 -0.30 -0.43 -16.66
C GLY A 133 0.13 1.03 -16.77
N ASN A 134 -0.81 1.97 -16.93
CA ASN A 134 -0.55 3.39 -16.75
C ASN A 134 -0.54 3.76 -15.27
N PHE A 135 0.03 4.90 -14.93
CA PHE A 135 0.21 5.29 -13.53
C PHE A 135 0.11 6.80 -13.35
N ILE A 136 -0.14 7.20 -12.10
CA ILE A 136 -0.06 8.59 -11.63
C ILE A 136 0.92 8.68 -10.48
N GLU A 137 1.48 9.87 -10.25
CA GLU A 137 2.40 10.15 -9.16
C GLU A 137 1.73 10.98 -8.08
N ALA A 138 2.08 10.71 -6.81
CA ALA A 138 1.67 11.54 -5.68
C ALA A 138 2.37 12.90 -5.72
N SER A 139 1.62 13.95 -5.44
CA SER A 139 2.12 15.33 -5.36
C SER A 139 2.20 15.82 -3.91
N ILE A 140 2.63 17.06 -3.72
CA ILE A 140 2.60 17.72 -2.40
C ILE A 140 1.14 17.92 -1.94
N GLU A 141 0.24 18.24 -2.87
CA GLU A 141 -1.19 18.47 -2.59
C GLU A 141 -1.97 17.17 -2.43
N THR A 142 -1.45 16.07 -2.97
CA THR A 142 -2.04 14.74 -2.86
C THR A 142 -0.95 13.76 -2.42
N PRO A 143 -0.57 13.78 -1.12
CA PRO A 143 0.62 13.08 -0.65
C PRO A 143 0.40 11.60 -0.37
N PHE A 144 -0.77 11.04 -0.62
CA PHE A 144 -1.05 9.63 -0.38
C PHE A 144 -1.92 9.00 -1.45
N PHE A 145 -1.78 7.69 -1.59
CA PHE A 145 -2.66 6.84 -2.38
C PHE A 145 -3.15 5.65 -1.57
N GLN A 146 -4.31 5.15 -1.97
CA GLN A 146 -4.97 3.99 -1.41
C GLN A 146 -5.41 3.06 -2.53
N ILE A 147 -5.38 1.75 -2.29
CA ILE A 147 -5.93 0.72 -3.19
C ILE A 147 -6.79 -0.27 -2.41
N GLY A 148 -7.76 -0.87 -3.09
CA GLY A 148 -8.73 -1.77 -2.47
C GLY A 148 -9.90 -1.02 -1.81
N GLU A 149 -10.19 -1.31 -0.56
CA GLU A 149 -11.33 -0.74 0.20
C GLU A 149 -11.01 0.64 0.81
N PHE A 150 -10.73 1.62 -0.01
CA PHE A 150 -10.23 2.94 0.41
C PHE A 150 -11.28 3.84 1.09
N LYS A 151 -12.56 3.67 0.81
CA LYS A 151 -13.63 4.60 1.20
C LYS A 151 -13.82 4.78 2.71
N TYR A 152 -13.53 3.75 3.51
CA TYR A 152 -13.75 3.78 4.96
C TYR A 152 -12.62 4.51 5.71
N GLY A 153 -11.39 4.40 5.21
CA GLY A 153 -10.22 5.03 5.80
C GLY A 153 -9.90 6.42 5.26
N LYS A 154 -10.32 6.72 4.03
CA LYS A 154 -10.01 7.99 3.34
C LYS A 154 -10.38 9.24 4.13
N PRO A 155 -11.57 9.36 4.75
CA PRO A 155 -11.96 10.57 5.49
C PRO A 155 -11.02 10.93 6.65
N ILE A 156 -10.28 9.97 7.17
CA ILE A 156 -9.29 10.18 8.25
C ILE A 156 -8.02 10.77 7.66
N LEU A 157 -7.52 10.15 6.59
CA LEU A 157 -6.30 10.58 5.90
C LEU A 157 -6.44 12.00 5.35
N ASP A 158 -7.56 12.30 4.69
CA ASP A 158 -7.85 13.63 4.12
C ASP A 158 -7.85 14.79 5.15
N ARG A 159 -8.00 14.49 6.44
CA ARG A 159 -8.03 15.49 7.51
C ARG A 159 -6.70 15.70 8.20
N ILE A 160 -5.82 14.73 8.11
CA ILE A 160 -4.61 14.67 8.96
C ILE A 160 -3.32 14.66 8.13
N VAL A 161 -3.33 13.98 6.96
CA VAL A 161 -2.11 13.76 6.20
C VAL A 161 -1.87 14.92 5.25
N GLU A 162 -0.81 15.65 5.52
CA GLU A 162 -0.22 16.67 4.65
C GLU A 162 1.22 16.26 4.32
N TYR A 163 1.85 16.89 3.33
CA TYR A 163 3.19 16.51 2.88
C TYR A 163 4.27 16.62 3.96
N ASP A 164 4.12 17.59 4.87
CA ASP A 164 5.03 17.85 6.00
C ASP A 164 4.63 17.11 7.30
N THR A 165 3.62 16.23 7.25
CA THR A 165 3.24 15.40 8.40
C THR A 165 4.41 14.49 8.80
N PRO A 166 4.83 14.45 10.09
CA PRO A 166 5.88 13.55 10.56
C PRO A 166 5.55 12.08 10.29
N LEU A 167 6.58 11.26 9.97
CA LEU A 167 6.41 9.86 9.59
C LEU A 167 5.63 9.03 10.61
N GLU A 168 5.88 9.21 11.91
CA GLU A 168 5.19 8.50 13.01
C GLU A 168 3.72 8.93 13.13
N THR A 169 3.45 10.21 12.91
CA THR A 169 2.07 10.73 12.91
C THR A 169 1.29 10.17 11.71
N ALA A 170 1.91 10.15 10.54
CA ALA A 170 1.33 9.57 9.34
C ALA A 170 1.10 8.05 9.49
N LEU A 171 2.03 7.31 10.10
CA LEU A 171 1.81 5.90 10.43
C LEU A 171 0.62 5.72 11.37
N THR A 172 0.53 6.52 12.43
CA THR A 172 -0.60 6.48 13.36
C THR A 172 -1.92 6.74 12.64
N CYS A 173 -1.97 7.76 11.78
CA CYS A 173 -3.12 8.07 10.94
C CYS A 173 -3.48 6.90 10.00
N GLY A 174 -2.48 6.29 9.37
CA GLY A 174 -2.64 5.09 8.54
C GLY A 174 -3.23 3.90 9.31
N LEU A 175 -2.77 3.67 10.54
CA LEU A 175 -3.30 2.61 11.40
C LEU A 175 -4.75 2.86 11.85
N ILE A 176 -5.13 4.10 12.12
CA ILE A 176 -6.51 4.47 12.41
C ILE A 176 -7.39 4.28 11.17
N SER A 177 -6.88 4.63 9.99
CA SER A 177 -7.54 4.38 8.71
C SER A 177 -7.75 2.89 8.45
N MET A 178 -6.76 2.04 8.79
CA MET A 178 -6.88 0.57 8.75
C MET A 178 -7.95 0.07 9.74
N ASP A 179 -7.92 0.51 11.00
CA ASP A 179 -8.92 0.12 12.00
C ASP A 179 -10.35 0.48 11.59
N SER A 180 -10.55 1.67 11.04
CA SER A 180 -11.86 2.11 10.55
C SER A 180 -12.35 1.24 9.39
N THR A 181 -11.44 0.80 8.53
CA THR A 181 -11.76 -0.12 7.43
C THR A 181 -12.09 -1.52 7.96
N ILE A 182 -11.29 -2.08 8.86
CA ILE A 182 -11.53 -3.38 9.50
C ILE A 182 -12.89 -3.40 10.20
N LYS A 183 -13.23 -2.32 10.90
CA LYS A 183 -14.51 -2.21 11.62
C LYS A 183 -15.72 -2.18 10.70
N SER A 184 -15.56 -1.68 9.48
CA SER A 184 -16.66 -1.45 8.52
C SER A 184 -16.71 -2.47 7.39
N ASN A 185 -15.66 -3.28 7.20
CA ASN A 185 -15.55 -4.23 6.11
C ASN A 185 -14.90 -5.55 6.58
N LEU A 186 -15.71 -6.60 6.65
CA LEU A 186 -15.30 -7.94 7.11
C LEU A 186 -14.18 -8.60 6.27
N THR A 187 -13.92 -8.09 5.07
CA THR A 187 -12.95 -8.69 4.16
C THR A 187 -11.53 -8.15 4.34
N VAL A 188 -11.38 -7.09 5.14
CA VAL A 188 -10.09 -6.50 5.53
C VAL A 188 -9.86 -6.79 7.01
N ASP A 189 -8.71 -7.35 7.37
CA ASP A 189 -8.43 -7.70 8.75
C ASP A 189 -6.92 -7.89 8.99
N LEU A 190 -6.55 -8.07 10.25
CA LEU A 190 -5.23 -8.41 10.71
C LEU A 190 -4.73 -9.75 10.11
N PRO A 191 -3.40 -9.92 9.98
CA PRO A 191 -2.36 -8.97 10.35
C PRO A 191 -2.21 -7.80 9.36
N ILE A 192 -1.64 -6.68 9.85
CA ILE A 192 -1.26 -5.52 9.04
C ILE A 192 0.26 -5.45 8.96
N ASP A 193 0.80 -5.45 7.74
CA ASP A 193 2.20 -5.16 7.49
C ASP A 193 2.40 -3.64 7.36
N ILE A 194 3.36 -3.08 8.12
CA ILE A 194 3.73 -1.66 8.07
C ILE A 194 5.22 -1.50 7.76
N LEU A 195 5.53 -0.39 7.07
CA LEU A 195 6.91 -0.01 6.78
C LEU A 195 7.03 1.52 6.76
N ILE A 196 8.08 2.04 7.42
CA ILE A 196 8.54 3.41 7.29
C ILE A 196 9.87 3.40 6.53
N TYR A 197 9.93 4.20 5.48
CA TYR A 197 11.15 4.48 4.76
C TYR A 197 11.59 5.93 5.04
N GLU A 198 12.76 6.10 5.64
CA GLU A 198 13.38 7.41 5.86
C GLU A 198 14.13 7.84 4.61
N LYS A 199 13.92 9.07 4.17
CA LYS A 199 14.60 9.68 3.04
C LYS A 199 16.12 9.47 3.14
N ASP A 200 16.75 9.15 2.02
CA ASP A 200 18.19 8.92 1.85
C ASP A 200 18.81 7.77 2.67
N SER A 201 17.99 7.00 3.37
CA SER A 201 18.50 5.85 4.15
C SER A 201 18.87 4.65 3.28
N TYR A 202 18.18 4.44 2.17
CA TYR A 202 18.24 3.24 1.29
C TYR A 202 18.05 1.93 2.06
N ARG A 203 17.41 1.98 3.24
CA ARG A 203 17.19 0.85 4.13
C ARG A 203 15.70 0.60 4.36
N LEU A 204 15.27 -0.63 4.16
CA LEU A 204 13.89 -1.07 4.34
C LEU A 204 13.74 -1.91 5.63
N THR A 205 14.39 -1.45 6.71
CA THR A 205 14.48 -2.20 7.98
C THR A 205 13.44 -1.79 9.02
N ARG A 206 12.82 -0.60 8.90
CA ARG A 206 11.76 -0.15 9.80
C ARG A 206 10.41 -0.76 9.40
N THR A 207 10.30 -2.07 9.57
CA THR A 207 9.11 -2.85 9.22
C THR A 207 8.60 -3.61 10.43
N ARG A 208 7.29 -3.76 10.54
CA ARG A 208 6.63 -4.54 11.60
C ARG A 208 5.33 -5.15 11.06
N GLN A 209 4.97 -6.31 11.57
CA GLN A 209 3.66 -6.90 11.39
C GLN A 209 2.85 -6.72 12.68
N ILE A 210 1.64 -6.17 12.57
CA ILE A 210 0.69 -5.96 13.65
C ILE A 210 -0.30 -7.11 13.64
N CYS A 211 -0.30 -7.90 14.72
CA CYS A 211 -1.21 -9.02 14.92
C CYS A 211 -2.36 -8.64 15.88
N ALA A 212 -3.28 -9.56 16.09
CA ALA A 212 -4.49 -9.32 16.89
C ALA A 212 -4.20 -8.97 18.37
N GLU A 213 -3.08 -9.50 18.90
CA GLU A 213 -2.65 -9.32 20.28
C GLU A 213 -1.70 -8.13 20.46
N ASP A 214 -1.49 -7.31 19.43
CA ASP A 214 -0.59 -6.14 19.50
C ASP A 214 -1.14 -5.09 20.48
N GLU A 215 -0.52 -4.98 21.65
CA GLU A 215 -0.98 -4.11 22.73
C GLU A 215 -1.01 -2.64 22.33
N GLN A 216 -0.03 -2.17 21.53
CA GLN A 216 0.04 -0.79 21.08
C GLN A 216 -1.11 -0.46 20.11
N PHE A 217 -1.39 -1.36 19.17
CA PHE A 217 -2.50 -1.20 18.25
C PHE A 217 -3.85 -1.28 18.97
N LEU A 218 -4.01 -2.19 19.93
CA LEU A 218 -5.21 -2.28 20.75
C LEU A 218 -5.43 -1.02 21.61
N ALA A 219 -4.37 -0.43 22.16
CA ALA A 219 -4.44 0.83 22.88
C ALA A 219 -4.83 1.99 21.96
N LEU A 220 -4.24 2.06 20.76
CA LEU A 220 -4.60 3.06 19.74
C LEU A 220 -6.08 2.98 19.36
N ARG A 221 -6.60 1.79 19.08
CA ARG A 221 -8.01 1.54 18.76
C ARG A 221 -8.96 2.00 19.85
N ARG A 222 -8.63 1.70 21.14
CA ARG A 222 -9.43 2.15 22.28
C ARG A 222 -9.44 3.67 22.39
N ALA A 223 -8.25 4.28 22.41
CA ALA A 223 -8.11 5.73 22.52
C ALA A 223 -8.83 6.47 21.39
N TRP A 224 -8.74 5.96 20.14
CA TRP A 224 -9.47 6.53 19.01
C TRP A 224 -10.99 6.43 19.19
N GLY A 225 -11.49 5.26 19.59
CA GLY A 225 -12.94 5.05 19.80
C GLY A 225 -13.50 5.85 20.95
N GLU A 226 -12.76 6.06 22.02
CA GLU A 226 -13.14 6.92 23.16
C GLU A 226 -13.08 8.39 22.77
N GLY A 227 -11.99 8.83 22.15
CA GLY A 227 -11.81 10.23 21.73
C GLY A 227 -12.88 10.70 20.73
N ILE A 228 -13.32 9.84 19.79
CA ILE A 228 -14.44 10.19 18.89
C ILE A 228 -15.73 10.44 19.69
N ARG A 229 -16.07 9.60 20.69
CA ARG A 229 -17.29 9.77 21.48
C ARG A 229 -17.23 11.06 22.27
N GLU A 230 -16.12 11.33 22.96
CA GLU A 230 -15.91 12.57 23.71
C GLU A 230 -15.99 13.81 22.81
N LEU A 231 -15.43 13.74 21.59
CA LEU A 231 -15.53 14.81 20.61
C LEU A 231 -16.99 15.02 20.19
N PHE A 232 -17.72 13.92 19.93
CA PHE A 232 -19.10 13.97 19.47
C PHE A 232 -20.03 14.65 20.51
N ASP A 233 -19.79 14.40 21.80
CA ASP A 233 -20.55 15.04 22.89
C ASP A 233 -20.34 16.56 22.96
N ARG A 234 -19.23 17.07 22.43
CA ARG A 234 -18.87 18.50 22.40
C ARG A 234 -19.27 19.21 21.10
N LEU A 235 -19.72 18.49 20.09
CA LEU A 235 -20.11 19.10 18.81
C LEU A 235 -21.40 19.92 18.99
N PRO A 236 -21.57 21.04 18.26
CA PRO A 236 -22.81 21.79 18.20
C PRO A 236 -23.97 20.88 17.78
N ARG A 237 -25.09 20.96 18.49
CA ARG A 237 -26.31 20.22 18.14
C ARG A 237 -27.12 21.00 17.13
N THR A 238 -27.69 20.28 16.14
CA THR A 238 -28.65 20.85 15.20
C THR A 238 -30.03 20.88 15.89
N GLU A 239 -30.64 22.05 15.96
CA GLU A 239 -32.02 22.21 16.38
C GLU A 239 -32.93 22.01 15.15
N LEU A 240 -34.05 21.25 15.31
CA LEU A 240 -35.07 21.00 14.29
C LEU A 240 -36.22 21.97 14.44
#